data_66a6a554202353df8cc51b94fdd03d4c
#
_entry.id   66a6a554202353df8cc51b94fdd03d4c
#
_cell.length_a   1.000
_cell.length_b   1.000
_cell.length_c   1.000
_cell.angle_alpha   90.00
_cell.angle_beta   90.00
_cell.angle_gamma   90.00
#
_symmetry.space_group_name_H-M   'P 1'
#
loop_
_entity.id
_entity.type
_entity.pdbx_description
1 polymer ?
#
loop_
_entity_poly.entity_id
_entity_poly.type
_entity_poly.pdbx_seq_one_letter_code
_entity_poly.pdbx_strand_id
1 'polypeptide(L)'
;ISMVAPSYDETPGIGTFSVSADKQVTFSKGNLQYTQSTDTWSFAENQWDYIGTDNVTGGSVTSDQYGYYRYGDALADKVDLFGWSTSATNFGVSTSTDWENDYLGSFVDWGTNKIGADAPNTWRTLTKDEWDYILNTRTNASSLKGVAQVNGVNGLILLPDNWTCPAGVTFKSGFHSNYGVDYYAAYQTFTAAEWSKL
;
A
#
# COMPACT_ATOMS: atom_id res chain seq x y z
N ILE A 1 -1.13 -4.26 -0.83
CA ILE A 1 -0.32 -4.04 0.37
C ILE A 1 1.15 -3.91 0.01
N SER A 2 1.82 -2.91 0.54
CA SER A 2 3.27 -2.75 0.43
C SER A 2 3.95 -3.56 1.51
N MET A 3 4.99 -4.29 1.12
CA MET A 3 5.79 -5.10 2.04
C MET A 3 7.07 -4.35 2.39
N VAL A 4 7.63 -4.67 3.54
CA VAL A 4 8.89 -4.08 4.00
C VAL A 4 9.91 -5.16 4.35
N ALA A 5 11.18 -4.80 4.32
CA ALA A 5 12.31 -5.58 4.80
C ALA A 5 13.19 -4.71 5.69
N PRO A 6 14.02 -5.29 6.56
CA PRO A 6 15.05 -4.53 7.28
C PRO A 6 15.91 -3.74 6.29
N SER A 7 16.21 -2.48 6.61
CA SER A 7 17.06 -1.63 5.76
C SER A 7 18.54 -1.90 6.07
N TYR A 8 19.20 -2.59 5.14
CA TYR A 8 20.65 -2.81 5.13
C TYR A 8 21.19 -2.42 3.75
N ASP A 9 22.49 -2.22 3.62
CA ASP A 9 23.14 -1.77 2.38
C ASP A 9 22.88 -2.66 1.14
N GLU A 10 22.48 -3.93 1.34
CA GLU A 10 22.20 -4.88 0.26
C GLU A 10 20.72 -5.25 0.12
N THR A 11 19.80 -4.61 0.87
CA THR A 11 18.38 -4.95 0.81
C THR A 11 17.74 -4.41 -0.47
N PRO A 12 17.03 -5.24 -1.26
CA PRO A 12 16.48 -4.84 -2.56
C PRO A 12 15.18 -4.03 -2.44
N GLY A 13 15.13 -3.05 -1.55
CA GLY A 13 13.96 -2.20 -1.33
C GLY A 13 14.15 -0.78 -1.82
N ILE A 14 13.12 0.04 -1.63
CA ILE A 14 13.08 1.45 -1.99
C ILE A 14 13.06 2.30 -0.73
N GLY A 15 14.07 3.16 -0.61
CA GLY A 15 14.19 4.15 0.47
C GLY A 15 14.43 3.52 1.85
N THR A 16 14.64 4.37 2.82
CA THR A 16 14.80 4.00 4.24
C THR A 16 13.77 4.75 5.07
N PHE A 17 13.02 4.02 5.87
CA PHE A 17 11.89 4.53 6.64
C PHE A 17 11.99 4.07 8.08
N SER A 18 12.01 5.02 9.00
CA SER A 18 11.93 4.70 10.44
C SER A 18 10.53 4.23 10.82
N VAL A 19 10.48 3.06 11.43
CA VAL A 19 9.25 2.40 11.94
C VAL A 19 9.18 2.36 13.46
N SER A 20 10.26 2.73 14.13
CA SER A 20 10.38 3.00 15.56
C SER A 20 11.59 3.90 15.80
N ALA A 21 11.87 4.22 17.06
CA ALA A 21 13.05 5.03 17.42
C ALA A 21 14.39 4.39 17.01
N ASP A 22 14.43 3.06 16.90
CA ASP A 22 15.64 2.26 16.70
C ASP A 22 15.56 1.30 15.50
N LYS A 23 14.46 1.31 14.73
CA LYS A 23 14.26 0.40 13.60
C LYS A 23 13.94 1.14 12.33
N GLN A 24 14.58 0.73 11.26
CA GLN A 24 14.34 1.20 9.91
C GLN A 24 14.04 0.03 8.98
N VAL A 25 13.25 0.30 7.96
CA VAL A 25 12.87 -0.64 6.91
C VAL A 25 13.00 0.02 5.55
N THR A 26 13.00 -0.81 4.52
CA THR A 26 12.83 -0.41 3.13
C THR A 26 11.53 -0.99 2.60
N PHE A 27 10.85 -0.28 1.70
CA PHE A 27 9.63 -0.78 1.06
C PHE A 27 9.94 -1.61 -0.19
N SER A 28 9.05 -2.54 -0.49
CA SER A 28 8.99 -3.19 -1.79
C SER A 28 8.71 -2.17 -2.89
N LYS A 29 9.21 -2.43 -4.09
CA LYS A 29 9.04 -1.54 -5.25
C LYS A 29 7.60 -1.44 -5.78
N GLY A 30 6.71 -2.34 -5.36
CA GLY A 30 5.31 -2.34 -5.72
C GLY A 30 4.46 -3.07 -4.69
N ASN A 31 3.14 -3.04 -4.86
CA ASN A 31 2.22 -3.77 -4.00
C ASN A 31 2.39 -5.28 -4.13
N LEU A 32 2.22 -5.99 -3.02
CA LEU A 32 2.15 -7.45 -3.03
C LEU A 32 0.94 -7.91 -3.83
N GLN A 33 1.15 -8.90 -4.69
CA GLN A 33 0.12 -9.53 -5.51
C GLN A 33 0.21 -11.04 -5.40
N TYR A 34 -0.93 -11.70 -5.44
CA TYR A 34 -1.04 -13.16 -5.52
C TYR A 34 -1.77 -13.55 -6.80
N THR A 35 -1.24 -14.53 -7.54
CA THR A 35 -1.87 -15.10 -8.72
C THR A 35 -2.35 -16.49 -8.40
N GLN A 36 -3.66 -16.67 -8.35
CA GLN A 36 -4.31 -17.91 -7.91
C GLN A 36 -4.04 -19.08 -8.87
N SER A 37 -4.12 -18.86 -10.17
CA SER A 37 -3.94 -19.92 -11.18
C SER A 37 -2.56 -20.56 -11.16
N THR A 38 -1.55 -19.84 -10.70
CA THR A 38 -0.16 -20.31 -10.61
C THR A 38 0.35 -20.49 -9.20
N ASP A 39 -0.47 -20.18 -8.19
CA ASP A 39 -0.09 -20.17 -6.77
C ASP A 39 1.22 -19.40 -6.54
N THR A 40 1.31 -18.18 -7.08
CA THR A 40 2.53 -17.37 -7.02
C THR A 40 2.30 -16.01 -6.40
N TRP A 41 3.25 -15.61 -5.56
CA TRP A 41 3.34 -14.29 -4.97
C TRP A 41 4.39 -13.45 -5.70
N SER A 42 4.07 -12.20 -5.98
CA SER A 42 4.96 -11.27 -6.68
C SER A 42 4.71 -9.84 -6.22
N PHE A 43 5.60 -8.93 -6.58
CA PHE A 43 5.33 -7.51 -6.46
C PHE A 43 4.82 -6.97 -7.80
N ALA A 44 3.92 -5.98 -7.73
CA ALA A 44 3.54 -5.18 -8.88
C ALA A 44 4.77 -4.49 -9.49
N GLU A 45 4.73 -4.23 -10.78
CA GLU A 45 5.85 -3.63 -11.50
C GLU A 45 6.09 -2.18 -11.06
N ASN A 46 5.01 -1.43 -10.87
CA ASN A 46 5.07 -0.02 -10.48
C ASN A 46 4.44 0.20 -9.11
N GLN A 47 4.87 1.25 -8.41
CA GLN A 47 4.35 1.61 -7.09
C GLN A 47 2.89 2.04 -7.13
N TRP A 48 2.40 2.56 -8.25
CA TRP A 48 1.01 2.96 -8.45
C TRP A 48 0.10 1.83 -8.95
N ASP A 49 0.63 0.66 -9.30
CA ASP A 49 -0.19 -0.46 -9.74
C ASP A 49 -1.02 -1.01 -8.58
N TYR A 50 -2.31 -1.20 -8.82
CA TYR A 50 -3.23 -1.81 -7.86
C TYR A 50 -4.35 -2.56 -8.60
N ILE A 51 -4.90 -3.54 -7.93
CA ILE A 51 -6.06 -4.34 -8.37
C ILE A 51 -7.29 -3.87 -7.58
N GLY A 52 -7.14 -3.69 -6.28
CA GLY A 52 -8.14 -3.10 -5.41
C GLY A 52 -9.48 -3.85 -5.44
N THR A 53 -10.57 -3.15 -5.74
CA THR A 53 -11.91 -3.73 -5.79
C THR A 53 -12.09 -4.77 -6.89
N ASP A 54 -11.21 -4.81 -7.89
CA ASP A 54 -11.18 -5.84 -8.93
C ASP A 54 -10.63 -7.18 -8.44
N ASN A 55 -10.29 -7.27 -7.16
CA ASN A 55 -9.84 -8.49 -6.47
C ASN A 55 -10.83 -9.65 -6.57
N VAL A 56 -12.07 -9.40 -6.95
CA VAL A 56 -13.13 -10.39 -7.03
C VAL A 56 -13.66 -10.58 -8.45
N THR A 57 -13.90 -11.82 -8.86
CA THR A 57 -14.44 -12.16 -10.18
C THR A 57 -15.95 -12.24 -10.12
N GLY A 58 -16.65 -11.59 -11.07
CA GLY A 58 -18.12 -11.71 -11.23
C GLY A 58 -18.91 -11.16 -10.05
N GLY A 59 -18.25 -10.66 -9.06
CA GLY A 59 -18.86 -9.91 -8.00
C GLY A 59 -19.02 -8.48 -8.48
N SER A 60 -20.22 -8.07 -8.77
CA SER A 60 -20.52 -6.68 -8.66
C SER A 60 -20.03 -6.26 -7.28
N VAL A 61 -19.07 -5.34 -7.25
CA VAL A 61 -18.89 -4.50 -6.07
C VAL A 61 -20.22 -3.77 -5.92
N THR A 62 -21.14 -4.37 -5.19
CA THR A 62 -22.41 -3.75 -4.93
C THR A 62 -22.18 -2.73 -3.84
N SER A 63 -22.32 -1.45 -4.19
CA SER A 63 -22.47 -0.44 -3.16
C SER A 63 -23.82 -0.68 -2.48
N ASP A 64 -23.81 -0.71 -1.15
CA ASP A 64 -25.05 -0.61 -0.41
C ASP A 64 -25.64 0.81 -0.51
N GLN A 65 -26.76 1.04 0.14
CA GLN A 65 -27.43 2.35 0.17
C GLN A 65 -26.57 3.50 0.74
N TYR A 66 -25.44 3.18 1.38
CA TYR A 66 -24.50 4.13 1.97
C TYR A 66 -23.23 4.30 1.12
N GLY A 67 -23.12 3.60 -0.02
CA GLY A 67 -21.97 3.68 -0.91
C GLY A 67 -20.78 2.79 -0.48
N TYR A 68 -20.97 1.88 0.48
CA TYR A 68 -19.94 0.91 0.86
C TYR A 68 -19.93 -0.27 -0.12
N TYR A 69 -18.73 -0.73 -0.43
CA TYR A 69 -18.51 -1.81 -1.39
C TYR A 69 -18.50 -3.17 -0.70
N ARG A 70 -19.16 -4.15 -1.32
CA ARG A 70 -19.08 -5.57 -0.92
C ARG A 70 -18.18 -6.33 -1.86
N TYR A 71 -17.30 -7.11 -1.30
CA TYR A 71 -16.49 -8.05 -2.07
C TYR A 71 -17.31 -9.31 -2.34
N GLY A 72 -17.22 -9.82 -3.57
CA GLY A 72 -17.85 -11.08 -3.94
C GLY A 72 -17.14 -12.29 -3.32
N ASP A 73 -17.79 -13.46 -3.38
CA ASP A 73 -17.27 -14.69 -2.80
C ASP A 73 -16.14 -15.34 -3.62
N ALA A 74 -16.00 -14.98 -4.91
CA ALA A 74 -14.99 -15.53 -5.80
C ALA A 74 -13.84 -14.56 -6.02
N LEU A 75 -12.62 -15.01 -5.78
CA LEU A 75 -11.41 -14.23 -6.07
C LEU A 75 -11.17 -14.08 -7.56
N ALA A 76 -10.69 -12.93 -7.99
CA ALA A 76 -10.03 -12.77 -9.27
C ALA A 76 -8.76 -13.65 -9.34
N ASP A 77 -8.29 -13.94 -10.53
CA ASP A 77 -7.04 -14.72 -10.68
C ASP A 77 -5.85 -14.01 -10.01
N LYS A 78 -5.77 -12.69 -10.11
CA LYS A 78 -4.75 -11.89 -9.46
C LYS A 78 -5.37 -10.93 -8.45
N VAL A 79 -4.86 -10.90 -7.23
CA VAL A 79 -5.38 -10.11 -6.11
C VAL A 79 -4.26 -9.35 -5.40
N ASP A 80 -4.59 -8.23 -4.76
CA ASP A 80 -3.67 -7.39 -3.97
C ASP A 80 -4.28 -6.79 -2.69
N LEU A 81 -5.55 -7.07 -2.41
CA LEU A 81 -6.17 -6.73 -1.12
C LEU A 81 -5.97 -7.89 -0.14
N PHE A 82 -5.31 -7.59 0.96
CA PHE A 82 -4.99 -8.54 2.03
C PHE A 82 -5.32 -7.91 3.37
N GLY A 83 -5.96 -8.66 4.24
CA GLY A 83 -6.33 -8.24 5.58
C GLY A 83 -6.16 -9.38 6.58
N TRP A 84 -6.84 -9.29 7.70
CA TRP A 84 -6.89 -10.34 8.74
C TRP A 84 -8.21 -10.30 9.51
N SER A 85 -9.30 -10.10 8.79
CA SER A 85 -10.64 -10.11 9.36
C SER A 85 -10.99 -11.45 10.00
N THR A 86 -11.71 -11.43 11.11
CA THR A 86 -12.28 -12.63 11.74
C THR A 86 -13.43 -13.24 10.93
N SER A 87 -14.04 -12.48 10.04
CA SER A 87 -15.10 -12.90 9.13
C SER A 87 -14.62 -13.10 7.70
N ALA A 88 -13.29 -13.17 7.50
CA ALA A 88 -12.70 -13.26 6.19
C ALA A 88 -13.01 -14.57 5.47
N THR A 89 -13.33 -14.47 4.20
CA THR A 89 -13.46 -15.61 3.30
C THR A 89 -12.23 -15.80 2.42
N ASN A 90 -11.52 -14.72 2.10
CA ASN A 90 -10.41 -14.73 1.15
C ASN A 90 -9.29 -13.79 1.60
N PHE A 91 -8.11 -14.33 1.85
CA PHE A 91 -6.90 -13.57 2.22
C PHE A 91 -7.12 -12.50 3.29
N GLY A 92 -7.99 -12.78 4.26
CA GLY A 92 -8.26 -11.88 5.38
C GLY A 92 -9.12 -10.67 5.04
N VAL A 93 -9.63 -10.54 3.81
CA VAL A 93 -10.56 -9.49 3.42
C VAL A 93 -11.98 -9.93 3.77
N SER A 94 -12.70 -9.11 4.53
CA SER A 94 -14.06 -9.42 4.93
C SER A 94 -15.04 -9.22 3.77
N THR A 95 -16.15 -9.97 3.80
CA THR A 95 -17.29 -9.77 2.88
C THR A 95 -18.25 -8.70 3.37
N SER A 96 -17.98 -8.12 4.54
CA SER A 96 -18.76 -7.02 5.11
C SER A 96 -18.57 -5.74 4.31
N THR A 97 -19.59 -4.89 4.30
CA THR A 97 -19.49 -3.52 3.79
C THR A 97 -18.72 -2.60 4.73
N ASP A 98 -18.38 -3.08 5.91
CA ASP A 98 -17.62 -2.36 6.92
C ASP A 98 -16.12 -2.66 6.74
N TRP A 99 -15.43 -1.76 6.11
CA TRP A 99 -14.00 -1.82 5.85
C TRP A 99 -13.15 -1.91 7.13
N GLU A 100 -13.66 -1.46 8.28
CA GLU A 100 -12.97 -1.60 9.57
C GLU A 100 -12.81 -3.07 9.94
N ASN A 101 -13.72 -3.93 9.50
CA ASN A 101 -13.66 -5.37 9.79
C ASN A 101 -12.47 -6.07 9.13
N ASP A 102 -11.87 -5.52 8.09
CA ASP A 102 -10.74 -6.15 7.39
C ASP A 102 -9.49 -6.28 8.26
N TYR A 103 -9.44 -5.55 9.37
CA TYR A 103 -8.28 -5.50 10.27
C TYR A 103 -8.62 -5.81 11.73
N LEU A 104 -9.80 -6.37 12.01
CA LEU A 104 -10.25 -6.70 13.38
C LEU A 104 -9.75 -8.06 13.90
N GLY A 105 -9.15 -8.89 13.06
CA GLY A 105 -8.60 -10.19 13.42
C GLY A 105 -7.20 -10.12 14.01
N SER A 106 -6.62 -11.29 14.17
CA SER A 106 -5.21 -11.40 14.51
C SER A 106 -4.34 -10.97 13.33
N PHE A 107 -3.32 -10.18 13.60
CA PHE A 107 -2.35 -9.75 12.59
C PHE A 107 -1.81 -10.93 11.78
N VAL A 108 -1.79 -10.78 10.46
CA VAL A 108 -1.20 -11.74 9.53
C VAL A 108 0.01 -11.11 8.87
N ASP A 109 1.15 -11.80 8.97
CA ASP A 109 2.34 -11.44 8.20
C ASP A 109 2.35 -12.18 6.85
N TRP A 110 2.06 -11.46 5.79
CA TRP A 110 2.05 -12.01 4.41
C TRP A 110 3.45 -12.28 3.87
N GLY A 111 4.50 -11.80 4.55
CA GLY A 111 5.90 -12.06 4.19
C GLY A 111 6.39 -13.47 4.49
N THR A 112 5.58 -14.32 5.15
CA THR A 112 5.87 -15.74 5.33
C THR A 112 5.84 -16.52 4.01
N ASN A 113 5.30 -15.93 2.95
CA ASN A 113 5.29 -16.50 1.61
C ASN A 113 6.61 -16.23 0.88
N LYS A 114 6.97 -17.11 -0.06
CA LYS A 114 8.01 -16.83 -1.04
C LYS A 114 7.48 -15.83 -2.06
N ILE A 115 8.11 -14.66 -2.21
CA ILE A 115 7.66 -13.61 -3.11
C ILE A 115 8.67 -13.47 -4.25
N GLY A 116 8.26 -13.84 -5.47
CA GLY A 116 9.15 -13.86 -6.61
C GLY A 116 10.34 -14.79 -6.37
N ALA A 117 11.55 -14.26 -6.49
CA ALA A 117 12.80 -14.98 -6.21
C ALA A 117 13.21 -14.94 -4.74
N ASP A 118 12.60 -14.07 -3.93
CA ASP A 118 12.98 -13.85 -2.54
C ASP A 118 12.47 -14.97 -1.64
N ALA A 119 13.31 -15.43 -0.73
CA ALA A 119 12.95 -16.46 0.24
C ALA A 119 11.83 -16.00 1.18
N PRO A 120 11.03 -16.93 1.74
CA PRO A 120 10.08 -16.60 2.81
C PRO A 120 10.75 -15.80 3.93
N ASN A 121 10.03 -14.85 4.49
CA ASN A 121 10.48 -13.94 5.55
C ASN A 121 11.59 -12.94 5.15
N THR A 122 11.90 -12.79 3.87
CA THR A 122 12.69 -11.64 3.39
C THR A 122 11.93 -10.34 3.57
N TRP A 123 10.65 -10.37 3.29
CA TRP A 123 9.72 -9.25 3.44
C TRP A 123 8.74 -9.52 4.59
N ARG A 124 8.12 -8.49 5.09
CA ARG A 124 7.08 -8.60 6.13
C ARG A 124 6.01 -7.53 5.98
N THR A 125 4.86 -7.77 6.57
CA THR A 125 3.79 -6.77 6.72
C THR A 125 4.12 -5.84 7.88
N LEU A 126 3.90 -4.53 7.71
CA LEU A 126 4.00 -3.55 8.79
C LEU A 126 2.86 -3.74 9.80
N THR A 127 3.17 -3.59 11.07
CA THR A 127 2.16 -3.51 12.12
C THR A 127 1.46 -2.14 12.14
N LYS A 128 0.32 -2.06 12.84
CA LYS A 128 -0.38 -0.78 13.05
C LYS A 128 0.53 0.27 13.69
N ASP A 129 1.27 -0.11 14.71
CA ASP A 129 2.15 0.83 15.44
C ASP A 129 3.30 1.34 14.56
N GLU A 130 3.84 0.50 13.69
CA GLU A 130 4.86 0.90 12.73
C GLU A 130 4.29 1.85 11.67
N TRP A 131 3.08 1.61 11.19
CA TRP A 131 2.38 2.56 10.31
C TRP A 131 2.15 3.90 11.00
N ASP A 132 1.69 3.89 12.25
CA ASP A 132 1.49 5.12 13.03
C ASP A 132 2.81 5.88 13.21
N TYR A 133 3.90 5.18 13.48
CA TYR A 133 5.22 5.78 13.59
C TYR A 133 5.67 6.46 12.29
N ILE A 134 5.56 5.77 11.16
CA ILE A 134 5.90 6.33 9.84
C ILE A 134 5.08 7.57 9.53
N LEU A 135 3.78 7.50 9.79
CA LEU A 135 2.85 8.54 9.40
C LEU A 135 2.89 9.76 10.32
N ASN A 136 3.14 9.57 11.61
CA ASN A 136 2.88 10.60 12.60
C ASN A 136 4.05 10.91 13.54
N THR A 137 5.00 9.99 13.74
CA THR A 137 5.97 10.08 14.85
C THR A 137 7.41 10.28 14.38
N ARG A 138 7.82 9.65 13.26
CA ARG A 138 9.19 9.79 12.76
C ARG A 138 9.55 11.26 12.51
N THR A 139 10.84 11.57 12.56
CA THR A 139 11.33 12.93 12.29
C THR A 139 10.80 13.43 10.95
N ASN A 140 10.25 14.66 10.95
CA ASN A 140 9.66 15.31 9.78
C ASN A 140 8.49 14.54 9.13
N ALA A 141 7.79 13.67 9.86
CA ALA A 141 6.69 12.86 9.33
C ALA A 141 5.67 13.66 8.51
N SER A 142 5.28 14.87 8.95
CA SER A 142 4.31 15.71 8.25
C SER A 142 4.79 16.24 6.90
N SER A 143 6.11 16.46 6.74
CA SER A 143 6.70 16.94 5.48
C SER A 143 7.08 15.79 4.53
N LEU A 144 7.12 14.56 5.02
CA LEU A 144 7.52 13.37 4.27
C LEU A 144 6.32 12.54 3.78
N LYS A 145 5.15 13.13 3.74
CA LYS A 145 3.94 12.51 3.18
C LYS A 145 3.05 13.53 2.50
N GLY A 146 2.32 13.11 1.49
CA GLY A 146 1.34 13.96 0.82
C GLY A 146 0.45 13.17 -0.11
N VAL A 147 -0.79 13.65 -0.32
CA VAL A 147 -1.70 13.05 -1.28
C VAL A 147 -1.38 13.51 -2.69
N ALA A 148 -1.54 12.62 -3.64
CA ALA A 148 -1.31 12.91 -5.06
C ALA A 148 -2.06 11.94 -5.96
N GLN A 149 -2.13 12.31 -7.23
CA GLN A 149 -2.40 11.36 -8.30
C GLN A 149 -1.10 11.07 -9.04
N VAL A 150 -0.66 9.81 -9.06
CA VAL A 150 0.55 9.38 -9.76
C VAL A 150 0.16 8.49 -10.93
N ASN A 151 0.53 8.89 -12.14
CA ASN A 151 0.17 8.20 -13.38
C ASN A 151 -1.32 7.85 -13.46
N GLY A 152 -2.19 8.79 -13.04
CA GLY A 152 -3.64 8.62 -13.02
C GLY A 152 -4.20 7.89 -11.80
N VAL A 153 -3.36 7.39 -10.89
CA VAL A 153 -3.78 6.64 -9.70
C VAL A 153 -3.70 7.51 -8.45
N ASN A 154 -4.78 7.56 -7.71
CA ASN A 154 -4.89 8.32 -6.46
C ASN A 154 -4.24 7.59 -5.31
N GLY A 155 -3.45 8.30 -4.48
CA GLY A 155 -2.78 7.68 -3.35
C GLY A 155 -2.10 8.65 -2.39
N LEU A 156 -1.54 8.07 -1.33
CA LEU A 156 -0.66 8.75 -0.40
C LEU A 156 0.79 8.44 -0.80
N ILE A 157 1.56 9.49 -1.02
CA ILE A 157 3.01 9.39 -1.19
C ILE A 157 3.66 9.39 0.19
N LEU A 158 4.56 8.44 0.42
CA LEU A 158 5.49 8.42 1.54
C LEU A 158 6.91 8.60 1.02
N LEU A 159 7.63 9.54 1.58
CA LEU A 159 9.02 9.83 1.23
C LEU A 159 9.98 9.25 2.29
N PRO A 160 11.18 8.80 1.89
CA PRO A 160 12.18 8.27 2.83
C PRO A 160 12.63 9.31 3.88
N ASP A 161 13.22 8.83 4.96
CA ASP A 161 13.65 9.69 6.08
C ASP A 161 14.60 10.82 5.65
N ASN A 162 15.54 10.51 4.79
CA ASN A 162 16.56 11.44 4.32
C ASN A 162 16.22 12.07 2.96
N TRP A 163 14.96 12.02 2.56
CA TRP A 163 14.57 12.56 1.26
C TRP A 163 14.77 14.07 1.19
N THR A 164 15.35 14.49 0.08
CA THR A 164 15.47 15.89 -0.30
C THR A 164 14.85 16.10 -1.68
N CYS A 165 14.07 17.19 -1.83
CA CYS A 165 13.39 17.43 -3.09
C CYS A 165 14.39 17.58 -4.24
N PRO A 166 14.34 16.73 -5.28
CA PRO A 166 15.26 16.84 -6.41
C PRO A 166 15.08 18.14 -7.18
N ALA A 167 16.14 18.62 -7.79
CA ALA A 167 16.07 19.82 -8.64
C ALA A 167 15.06 19.61 -9.79
N GLY A 168 14.22 20.62 -10.02
CA GLY A 168 13.20 20.60 -11.06
C GLY A 168 11.96 19.77 -10.74
N VAL A 169 11.83 19.30 -9.51
CA VAL A 169 10.61 18.64 -8.99
C VAL A 169 10.02 19.52 -7.90
N THR A 170 8.70 19.53 -7.80
CA THR A 170 7.96 20.16 -6.69
C THR A 170 7.11 19.11 -5.99
N PHE A 171 7.26 19.01 -4.69
CA PHE A 171 6.43 18.17 -3.84
C PHE A 171 5.72 19.01 -2.79
N LYS A 172 4.42 18.78 -2.64
CA LYS A 172 3.61 19.37 -1.59
C LYS A 172 3.29 18.30 -0.54
N SER A 173 3.74 18.53 0.69
CA SER A 173 3.36 17.66 1.81
C SER A 173 1.93 17.95 2.27
N GLY A 174 1.31 16.96 2.91
CA GLY A 174 -0.02 17.07 3.52
C GLY A 174 -1.18 16.67 2.63
N PHE A 175 -2.34 17.19 2.96
CA PHE A 175 -3.63 16.83 2.35
C PHE A 175 -4.34 18.09 1.88
N HIS A 176 -5.16 17.95 0.84
CA HIS A 176 -6.05 19.02 0.42
C HIS A 176 -7.14 19.26 1.50
N SER A 177 -7.48 20.52 1.76
CA SER A 177 -8.46 20.88 2.78
C SER A 177 -9.92 20.62 2.39
N ASN A 178 -10.20 20.43 1.12
CA ASN A 178 -11.55 20.19 0.60
C ASN A 178 -11.68 18.76 0.07
N TYR A 179 -12.68 18.04 0.55
CA TYR A 179 -13.08 16.76 0.02
C TYR A 179 -13.93 16.99 -1.25
N GLY A 180 -13.45 16.55 -2.41
CA GLY A 180 -14.16 16.67 -3.68
C GLY A 180 -13.71 15.61 -4.67
N VAL A 181 -14.37 15.57 -5.83
CA VAL A 181 -14.18 14.52 -6.86
C VAL A 181 -12.73 14.41 -7.32
N ASP A 182 -11.97 15.51 -7.28
CA ASP A 182 -10.56 15.55 -7.70
C ASP A 182 -9.58 15.78 -6.53
N TYR A 183 -9.92 15.31 -5.34
CA TYR A 183 -9.16 15.56 -4.11
C TYR A 183 -7.64 15.34 -4.28
N TYR A 184 -7.23 14.23 -4.90
CA TYR A 184 -5.83 13.88 -5.10
C TYR A 184 -5.21 14.67 -6.27
N ALA A 185 -5.84 14.66 -7.43
CA ALA A 185 -5.35 15.34 -8.63
C ALA A 185 -5.32 16.86 -8.46
N ALA A 186 -6.31 17.44 -7.78
CA ALA A 186 -6.35 18.88 -7.50
C ALA A 186 -5.25 19.33 -6.53
N TYR A 187 -4.74 18.42 -5.70
CA TYR A 187 -3.64 18.74 -4.80
C TYR A 187 -2.29 18.71 -5.51
N GLN A 188 -1.94 17.59 -6.14
CA GLN A 188 -0.77 17.46 -7.02
C GLN A 188 -0.87 16.21 -7.88
N THR A 189 -0.25 16.27 -9.04
CA THR A 189 -0.14 15.15 -9.98
C THR A 189 1.29 14.92 -10.38
N PHE A 190 1.63 13.65 -10.64
CA PHE A 190 2.91 13.25 -11.20
C PHE A 190 2.68 12.28 -12.35
N THR A 191 3.32 12.54 -13.47
CA THR A 191 3.49 11.54 -14.53
C THR A 191 4.46 10.45 -14.05
N ALA A 192 4.49 9.31 -14.74
CA ALA A 192 5.48 8.26 -14.45
C ALA A 192 6.93 8.78 -14.54
N ALA A 193 7.20 9.68 -15.49
CA ALA A 193 8.53 10.28 -15.68
C ALA A 193 8.90 11.26 -14.54
N GLU A 194 7.94 12.01 -14.02
CA GLU A 194 8.15 12.90 -12.86
C GLU A 194 8.32 12.09 -11.58
N TRP A 195 7.50 11.04 -11.40
CA TRP A 195 7.62 10.11 -10.28
C TRP A 195 9.00 9.47 -10.19
N SER A 196 9.57 9.06 -11.34
CA SER A 196 10.91 8.46 -11.39
C SER A 196 12.04 9.37 -10.92
N LYS A 197 11.79 10.68 -10.83
CA LYS A 197 12.77 11.67 -10.34
C LYS A 197 12.64 11.94 -8.84
N LEU A 198 11.53 11.56 -8.24
CA LEU A 198 11.22 11.80 -6.85
C LEU A 198 11.98 10.84 -5.93
#